data_196d2d33e449dfc1220ae3fc95f7de6e
#
_entry.id   196d2d33e449dfc1220ae3fc95f7de6e
#
_cell.length_a   1.000
_cell.length_b   1.000
_cell.length_c   1.000
_cell.angle_alpha   90.00
_cell.angle_beta   90.00
_cell.angle_gamma   90.00
#
_symmetry.space_group_name_H-M   'P 1'
#
loop_
_entity.id
_entity.type
_entity.pdbx_description
1 polymer ?
#
loop_
_entity_poly.entity_id
_entity_poly.type
_entity_poly.pdbx_seq_one_letter_code
_entity_poly.pdbx_strand_id
1 'polypeptide(L)'
;GHWKSLAEAAKLTQSMKLPGVFEEDIKRNNPLDRVAVAQAAHTGNKIEWLREKTTTEDAVQEISVGEQLTWSDDVEYEEKEMTLRTTYIQRKLDKYVQGIYGTYNNYESRLLLESEKGLKRRLGARLIYGDNTYTSSKQFDGLHAYAAEHGTAYTTSATGNDAKNIDNGNAGLSLHYLRVMEDAMLHGIDEIWAPYEIIRWMDAAYQEKGFLGLATATAGNLGFLTLGFNDLGKRVLFWDGIAFVRTDYLVPEESGTGTGASSDARALYSSDKTFSLFGIKRGGGSLDGTDPGLVFAYANLEGGGAGDLYKLVRFPELEDYDAGGIRLINYGALILPSSMCLARIMNCDDAAITV
;
A
#
# COMPACT_ATOMS: atom_id res chain seq x y z
N GLY A 1 -38.36 -18.53 55.42
CA GLY A 1 -37.17 -17.80 55.03
C GLY A 1 -37.32 -17.28 53.60
N HIS A 2 -37.45 -15.98 53.44
CA HIS A 2 -37.46 -15.37 52.12
C HIS A 2 -36.07 -15.33 51.55
N TRP A 3 -35.82 -16.10 50.52
CA TRP A 3 -34.60 -16.02 49.75
C TRP A 3 -34.65 -14.76 48.86
N LYS A 4 -33.64 -13.88 48.95
CA LYS A 4 -33.58 -12.75 48.03
C LYS A 4 -33.38 -13.29 46.61
N SER A 5 -34.14 -12.75 45.66
CA SER A 5 -33.98 -13.14 44.28
C SER A 5 -32.59 -12.72 43.77
N LEU A 6 -32.06 -13.43 42.77
CA LEU A 6 -30.79 -13.12 42.14
C LEU A 6 -30.76 -11.67 41.63
N ALA A 7 -31.91 -11.19 41.14
CA ALA A 7 -32.06 -9.82 40.66
C ALA A 7 -31.95 -8.75 41.77
N GLU A 8 -32.41 -9.07 43.01
CA GLU A 8 -32.24 -8.16 44.13
C GLU A 8 -30.85 -8.18 44.72
N ALA A 9 -30.17 -9.34 44.71
CA ALA A 9 -28.78 -9.47 45.11
C ALA A 9 -27.85 -8.74 44.14
N ALA A 10 -28.15 -8.79 42.83
CA ALA A 10 -27.39 -8.08 41.79
C ALA A 10 -27.43 -6.54 41.93
N LYS A 11 -28.50 -5.99 42.53
CA LYS A 11 -28.58 -4.55 42.80
C LYS A 11 -27.61 -4.07 43.90
N LEU A 12 -27.20 -4.97 44.78
CA LEU A 12 -26.23 -4.69 45.84
C LEU A 12 -24.78 -4.95 45.44
N THR A 13 -24.60 -5.60 44.31
CA THR A 13 -23.24 -5.99 43.83
C THR A 13 -22.86 -5.10 42.66
N GLN A 14 -21.69 -4.47 42.75
CA GLN A 14 -21.11 -3.72 41.62
C GLN A 14 -20.53 -4.70 40.62
N SER A 15 -20.87 -4.53 39.34
CA SER A 15 -20.26 -5.31 38.27
C SER A 15 -18.79 -4.94 38.10
N MET A 16 -17.92 -5.93 37.98
CA MET A 16 -16.54 -5.73 37.67
C MET A 16 -16.40 -5.29 36.21
N LYS A 17 -15.78 -4.14 35.97
CA LYS A 17 -15.37 -3.70 34.64
C LYS A 17 -13.90 -4.01 34.47
N LEU A 18 -13.57 -4.67 33.38
CA LEU A 18 -12.17 -4.89 32.99
C LEU A 18 -11.58 -3.56 32.49
N PRO A 19 -10.40 -3.16 32.95
CA PRO A 19 -9.71 -2.00 32.42
C PRO A 19 -9.26 -2.26 30.97
N GLY A 20 -9.24 -1.22 30.16
CA GLY A 20 -8.87 -1.30 28.76
C GLY A 20 -10.04 -1.51 27.81
N VAL A 21 -9.75 -1.60 26.54
CA VAL A 21 -10.70 -1.82 25.46
C VAL A 21 -10.15 -2.89 24.54
N PHE A 22 -10.92 -3.96 24.32
CA PHE A 22 -10.56 -5.00 23.35
C PHE A 22 -10.81 -4.49 21.94
N GLU A 23 -9.82 -4.69 21.09
CA GLU A 23 -9.88 -4.28 19.68
C GLU A 23 -10.50 -5.40 18.84
N GLU A 24 -11.61 -5.13 18.18
CA GLU A 24 -12.28 -6.08 17.28
C GLU A 24 -12.11 -5.68 15.80
N ASP A 25 -11.89 -4.39 15.52
CA ASP A 25 -11.63 -3.90 14.18
C ASP A 25 -10.13 -3.93 13.89
N ILE A 26 -9.67 -5.03 13.30
CA ILE A 26 -8.25 -5.27 13.00
C ILE A 26 -8.07 -5.31 11.48
N LYS A 27 -7.12 -4.51 10.98
CA LYS A 27 -6.62 -4.59 9.61
C LYS A 27 -5.14 -4.94 9.62
N ARG A 28 -4.77 -5.99 8.89
CA ARG A 28 -3.41 -6.51 8.87
C ARG A 28 -2.58 -5.83 7.80
N ASN A 29 -1.28 -5.75 8.08
CA ASN A 29 -0.25 -5.28 7.14
C ASN A 29 -0.60 -3.93 6.50
N ASN A 30 -0.58 -2.88 7.30
CA ASN A 30 -0.72 -1.53 6.77
C ASN A 30 0.39 -1.25 5.75
N PRO A 31 0.07 -0.82 4.53
CA PRO A 31 1.06 -0.46 3.52
C PRO A 31 2.09 0.56 3.98
N LEU A 32 1.71 1.48 4.85
CA LEU A 32 2.61 2.48 5.41
C LEU A 32 3.77 1.87 6.23
N ASP A 33 3.53 0.74 6.89
CA ASP A 33 4.58 0.02 7.64
C ASP A 33 5.53 -0.77 6.72
N ARG A 34 5.14 -0.97 5.48
CA ARG A 34 5.88 -1.77 4.48
C ARG A 34 6.69 -0.93 3.52
N VAL A 35 6.36 0.33 3.37
CA VAL A 35 7.06 1.26 2.48
C VAL A 35 8.13 1.99 3.28
N ALA A 36 9.29 2.21 2.67
CA ALA A 36 10.31 3.06 3.26
C ALA A 36 9.81 4.51 3.39
N VAL A 37 10.12 5.14 4.49
CA VAL A 37 9.70 6.51 4.82
C VAL A 37 10.93 7.41 4.78
N ALA A 38 10.86 8.50 4.05
CA ALA A 38 11.95 9.46 3.94
C ALA A 38 11.46 10.89 4.18
N GLN A 39 12.30 11.67 4.84
CA GLN A 39 12.05 13.09 5.01
C GLN A 39 12.47 13.87 3.76
N ALA A 40 11.56 14.68 3.22
CA ALA A 40 11.87 15.58 2.13
C ALA A 40 12.52 16.86 2.66
N ALA A 41 13.68 17.22 2.11
CA ALA A 41 14.28 18.53 2.31
C ALA A 41 13.48 19.55 1.51
N HIS A 42 12.92 20.56 2.18
CA HIS A 42 11.90 21.43 1.62
C HIS A 42 12.44 22.74 1.09
N THR A 43 12.24 22.97 -0.19
CA THR A 43 12.33 24.31 -0.81
C THR A 43 11.05 24.70 -1.56
N GLY A 44 10.05 23.85 -1.57
CA GLY A 44 8.78 24.06 -2.28
C GLY A 44 7.72 23.04 -1.91
N ASN A 45 6.57 23.09 -2.58
CA ASN A 45 5.42 22.21 -2.34
C ASN A 45 5.45 20.91 -3.16
N LYS A 46 6.40 20.81 -4.09
CA LYS A 46 6.52 19.70 -5.02
C LYS A 46 7.83 18.99 -4.80
N ILE A 47 7.82 17.68 -5.06
CA ILE A 47 9.02 16.87 -5.22
C ILE A 47 9.10 16.49 -6.68
N GLU A 48 10.21 16.82 -7.32
CA GLU A 48 10.45 16.60 -8.74
C GLU A 48 11.59 15.62 -8.92
N TRP A 49 11.49 14.71 -9.88
CA TRP A 49 12.55 13.77 -10.23
C TRP A 49 12.55 13.50 -11.72
N LEU A 50 13.72 13.09 -12.23
CA LEU A 50 13.93 12.80 -13.62
C LEU A 50 14.01 11.30 -13.85
N ARG A 51 13.38 10.82 -14.92
CA ARG A 51 13.52 9.46 -15.44
C ARG A 51 14.17 9.50 -16.79
N GLU A 52 15.14 8.63 -17.02
CA GLU A 52 15.66 8.39 -18.35
C GLU A 52 14.61 7.60 -19.15
N LYS A 53 14.22 8.12 -20.30
CA LYS A 53 13.16 7.53 -21.11
C LYS A 53 13.72 6.71 -22.27
N THR A 54 14.78 7.18 -22.89
CA THR A 54 15.44 6.51 -23.99
C THR A 54 16.93 6.41 -23.74
N THR A 55 17.53 5.30 -24.19
CA THR A 55 18.99 5.14 -24.20
C THR A 55 19.58 5.69 -25.47
N THR A 56 20.89 5.95 -25.45
CA THR A 56 21.64 6.43 -26.62
C THR A 56 22.02 5.31 -27.60
N GLU A 57 21.52 4.09 -27.44
CA GLU A 57 21.88 2.96 -28.30
C GLU A 57 21.52 3.22 -29.75
N ASP A 58 20.37 3.79 -30.02
CA ASP A 58 19.90 4.13 -31.38
C ASP A 58 20.72 5.26 -32.04
N ALA A 59 21.42 6.05 -31.23
CA ALA A 59 22.35 7.09 -31.71
C ALA A 59 23.72 6.54 -32.08
N VAL A 60 24.05 5.31 -31.67
CA VAL A 60 25.29 4.66 -32.04
C VAL A 60 25.25 4.24 -33.51
N GLN A 61 26.14 4.78 -34.31
CA GLN A 61 26.21 4.50 -35.74
C GLN A 61 27.47 3.71 -36.07
N GLU A 62 27.30 2.71 -36.92
CA GLU A 62 28.41 1.98 -37.54
C GLU A 62 28.69 2.58 -38.89
N ILE A 63 29.93 2.91 -39.14
CA ILE A 63 30.37 3.57 -40.38
C ILE A 63 31.43 2.77 -41.11
N SER A 64 31.46 2.91 -42.43
CA SER A 64 32.52 2.40 -43.27
C SER A 64 33.72 3.35 -43.30
N VAL A 65 34.87 2.83 -43.71
CA VAL A 65 36.08 3.67 -43.86
C VAL A 65 35.87 4.76 -44.88
N GLY A 66 35.96 6.03 -44.43
CA GLY A 66 35.81 7.21 -45.28
C GLY A 66 34.41 7.81 -45.33
N GLU A 67 33.46 7.29 -44.55
CA GLU A 67 32.13 7.92 -44.36
C GLU A 67 32.20 9.12 -43.41
N GLN A 68 31.29 10.04 -43.63
CA GLN A 68 31.14 11.23 -42.78
C GLN A 68 30.39 10.91 -41.52
N LEU A 69 30.91 11.33 -40.35
CA LEU A 69 30.23 11.21 -39.05
C LEU A 69 29.06 12.19 -39.01
N THR A 70 27.90 11.70 -38.52
CA THR A 70 26.71 12.50 -38.22
C THR A 70 26.55 12.70 -36.71
N TRP A 71 26.16 13.89 -36.32
CA TRP A 71 25.84 14.20 -34.92
C TRP A 71 24.43 13.77 -34.61
N SER A 72 24.22 13.08 -33.50
CA SER A 72 22.92 12.69 -32.99
C SER A 72 22.79 13.10 -31.52
N ASP A 73 21.61 13.54 -31.11
CA ASP A 73 21.29 14.01 -29.75
C ASP A 73 19.92 13.47 -29.37
N ASP A 74 19.88 12.18 -29.01
CA ASP A 74 18.64 11.44 -28.85
C ASP A 74 18.32 11.06 -27.38
N VAL A 75 18.93 11.72 -26.39
CA VAL A 75 18.64 11.44 -24.97
C VAL A 75 17.39 12.18 -24.53
N GLU A 76 16.34 11.44 -24.18
CA GLU A 76 15.12 11.99 -23.61
C GLU A 76 15.02 11.69 -22.11
N TYR A 77 14.71 12.72 -21.36
CA TYR A 77 14.40 12.63 -19.93
C TYR A 77 12.93 12.98 -19.71
N GLU A 78 12.28 12.22 -18.83
CA GLU A 78 10.92 12.51 -18.39
C GLU A 78 10.97 13.11 -16.97
N GLU A 79 10.41 14.31 -16.82
CA GLU A 79 10.24 14.95 -15.53
C GLU A 79 8.93 14.50 -14.90
N LYS A 80 9.00 14.00 -13.67
CA LYS A 80 7.84 13.65 -12.86
C LYS A 80 7.80 14.52 -11.61
N GLU A 81 6.61 14.87 -11.20
CA GLU A 81 6.39 15.68 -10.01
C GLU A 81 5.29 15.08 -9.13
N MET A 82 5.43 15.27 -7.81
CA MET A 82 4.38 14.97 -6.85
C MET A 82 4.26 16.10 -5.82
N THR A 83 3.05 16.56 -5.62
CA THR A 83 2.74 17.56 -4.61
C THR A 83 2.48 16.91 -3.27
N LEU A 84 3.12 17.41 -2.21
CA LEU A 84 2.85 16.98 -0.84
C LEU A 84 1.43 17.37 -0.42
N ARG A 85 0.71 16.42 0.15
CA ARG A 85 -0.68 16.60 0.57
C ARG A 85 -0.81 16.51 2.09
N THR A 86 -1.74 17.26 2.61
CA THR A 86 -2.03 17.31 4.05
C THR A 86 -3.14 16.34 4.40
N THR A 87 -2.85 15.43 5.31
CA THR A 87 -3.85 14.54 5.90
C THR A 87 -3.90 14.79 7.41
N TYR A 88 -5.06 15.07 7.95
CA TYR A 88 -5.19 15.38 9.37
C TYR A 88 -6.43 14.75 9.99
N ILE A 89 -6.37 14.59 11.30
CA ILE A 89 -7.51 14.30 12.16
C ILE A 89 -7.52 15.29 13.32
N GLN A 90 -8.68 15.84 13.63
CA GLN A 90 -8.89 16.76 14.74
C GLN A 90 -10.04 16.28 15.60
N ARG A 91 -9.81 16.23 16.91
CA ARG A 91 -10.79 15.80 17.90
C ARG A 91 -10.92 16.83 19.01
N LYS A 92 -12.16 17.03 19.46
CA LYS A 92 -12.47 17.83 20.65
C LYS A 92 -12.43 16.94 21.88
N LEU A 93 -11.94 17.50 22.97
CA LEU A 93 -11.87 16.87 24.27
C LEU A 93 -12.61 17.77 25.27
N ASP A 94 -13.81 17.37 25.63
CA ASP A 94 -14.64 18.07 26.60
C ASP A 94 -14.03 17.94 28.00
N LYS A 95 -13.80 19.09 28.69
CA LYS A 95 -13.16 19.10 30.00
C LYS A 95 -14.02 18.47 31.07
N TYR A 96 -15.34 18.65 31.00
CA TYR A 96 -16.28 18.07 31.96
C TYR A 96 -16.32 16.54 31.85
N VAL A 97 -16.37 16.01 30.64
CA VAL A 97 -16.31 14.57 30.37
C VAL A 97 -14.99 13.97 30.86
N GLN A 98 -13.88 14.65 30.63
CA GLN A 98 -12.57 14.21 31.11
C GLN A 98 -12.50 14.17 32.64
N GLY A 99 -13.09 15.16 33.33
CA GLY A 99 -13.10 15.22 34.78
C GLY A 99 -13.93 14.14 35.45
N ILE A 100 -15.08 13.78 34.86
CA ILE A 100 -16.00 12.80 35.46
C ILE A 100 -15.66 11.35 35.07
N TYR A 101 -15.31 11.11 33.84
CA TYR A 101 -15.15 9.74 33.29
C TYR A 101 -13.68 9.27 33.19
N GLY A 102 -12.72 10.07 33.61
CA GLY A 102 -11.28 9.74 33.52
C GLY A 102 -10.76 8.73 34.54
N THR A 103 -11.59 8.13 35.38
CA THR A 103 -11.15 7.30 36.53
C THR A 103 -10.66 5.90 36.16
N TYR A 104 -11.21 5.25 35.14
CA TYR A 104 -10.84 3.90 34.72
C TYR A 104 -9.92 3.85 33.50
N ASN A 105 -10.23 4.68 32.50
CA ASN A 105 -9.43 4.80 31.29
C ASN A 105 -9.14 6.28 31.10
N ASN A 106 -7.90 6.62 30.87
CA ASN A 106 -7.53 8.00 30.48
C ASN A 106 -8.14 8.31 29.13
N TYR A 107 -9.16 9.14 29.14
CA TYR A 107 -9.93 9.48 27.94
C TYR A 107 -9.10 10.18 26.88
N GLU A 108 -8.21 11.09 27.28
CA GLU A 108 -7.30 11.80 26.36
C GLU A 108 -6.33 10.84 25.67
N SER A 109 -5.68 9.97 26.44
CA SER A 109 -4.74 8.98 25.88
C SER A 109 -5.43 8.02 24.93
N ARG A 110 -6.64 7.60 25.26
CA ARG A 110 -7.42 6.73 24.37
C ARG A 110 -7.82 7.44 23.08
N LEU A 111 -8.27 8.68 23.17
CA LEU A 111 -8.60 9.50 22.02
C LEU A 111 -7.42 9.73 21.09
N LEU A 112 -6.23 9.95 21.67
CA LEU A 112 -4.99 10.10 20.90
C LEU A 112 -4.62 8.81 20.16
N LEU A 113 -4.64 7.67 20.83
CA LEU A 113 -4.36 6.36 20.22
C LEU A 113 -5.33 6.02 19.08
N GLU A 114 -6.63 6.28 19.29
CA GLU A 114 -7.63 6.07 18.24
C GLU A 114 -7.43 7.01 17.05
N SER A 115 -7.04 8.26 17.31
CA SER A 115 -6.75 9.24 16.28
C SER A 115 -5.52 8.86 15.46
N GLU A 116 -4.45 8.42 16.10
CA GLU A 116 -3.23 7.93 15.44
C GLU A 116 -3.53 6.70 14.59
N LYS A 117 -4.24 5.73 15.14
CA LYS A 117 -4.68 4.54 14.43
C LYS A 117 -5.55 4.88 13.21
N GLY A 118 -6.49 5.80 13.36
CA GLY A 118 -7.35 6.27 12.28
C GLY A 118 -6.56 6.96 11.17
N LEU A 119 -5.64 7.84 11.52
CA LEU A 119 -4.77 8.54 10.57
C LEU A 119 -3.86 7.57 9.81
N LYS A 120 -3.22 6.64 10.53
CA LYS A 120 -2.35 5.62 9.96
C LYS A 120 -3.11 4.69 9.00
N ARG A 121 -4.30 4.27 9.35
CA ARG A 121 -5.16 3.47 8.48
C ARG A 121 -5.59 4.24 7.23
N ARG A 122 -5.93 5.51 7.37
CA ARG A 122 -6.31 6.34 6.22
C ARG A 122 -5.15 6.56 5.27
N LEU A 123 -3.96 6.82 5.78
CA LEU A 123 -2.75 6.92 4.97
C LEU A 123 -2.45 5.60 4.26
N GLY A 124 -2.55 4.46 4.92
CA GLY A 124 -2.38 3.15 4.31
C GLY A 124 -3.36 2.88 3.18
N ALA A 125 -4.63 3.24 3.35
CA ALA A 125 -5.62 3.13 2.30
C ALA A 125 -5.31 4.05 1.10
N ARG A 126 -4.82 5.26 1.36
CA ARG A 126 -4.44 6.21 0.30
C ARG A 126 -3.13 5.85 -0.40
N LEU A 127 -2.22 5.15 0.26
CA LEU A 127 -1.04 4.58 -0.40
C LEU A 127 -1.41 3.64 -1.54
N ILE A 128 -2.48 2.89 -1.41
CA ILE A 128 -2.97 1.99 -2.47
C ILE A 128 -3.90 2.72 -3.44
N TYR A 129 -4.92 3.42 -2.95
CA TYR A 129 -6.01 3.96 -3.76
C TYR A 129 -6.07 5.48 -3.86
N GLY A 130 -5.04 6.18 -3.41
CA GLY A 130 -4.98 7.64 -3.57
C GLY A 130 -5.00 8.05 -5.04
N ASP A 131 -5.67 9.16 -5.34
CA ASP A 131 -5.76 9.71 -6.68
C ASP A 131 -5.77 11.25 -6.61
N ASN A 132 -4.77 11.86 -7.22
CA ASN A 132 -4.61 13.31 -7.26
C ASN A 132 -5.70 14.01 -8.09
N THR A 133 -6.27 13.32 -9.07
CA THR A 133 -7.33 13.89 -9.94
C THR A 133 -8.70 13.86 -9.27
N TYR A 134 -8.86 12.99 -8.27
CA TYR A 134 -10.10 12.84 -7.53
C TYR A 134 -10.18 13.82 -6.34
N THR A 135 -11.37 14.23 -5.97
CA THR A 135 -11.63 15.15 -4.84
C THR A 135 -10.87 16.49 -4.91
N SER A 136 -10.80 17.09 -6.08
CA SER A 136 -10.15 18.40 -6.28
C SER A 136 -8.69 18.43 -5.83
N SER A 137 -7.93 17.41 -6.16
CA SER A 137 -6.49 17.31 -5.87
C SER A 137 -6.12 17.34 -4.37
N LYS A 138 -6.97 16.79 -3.50
CA LYS A 138 -6.71 16.71 -2.04
C LYS A 138 -5.94 15.46 -1.63
N GLN A 139 -5.81 14.49 -2.51
CA GLN A 139 -5.11 13.23 -2.28
C GLN A 139 -3.80 13.21 -3.05
N PHE A 140 -2.83 12.45 -2.57
CA PHE A 140 -1.65 12.09 -3.34
C PHE A 140 -1.92 10.81 -4.16
N ASP A 141 -1.15 10.57 -5.21
CA ASP A 141 -1.28 9.37 -6.02
C ASP A 141 -0.79 8.14 -5.26
N GLY A 142 -1.63 7.12 -5.23
CA GLY A 142 -1.31 5.81 -4.68
C GLY A 142 -0.81 4.84 -5.73
N LEU A 143 -0.57 3.59 -5.31
CA LEU A 143 -0.10 2.53 -6.20
C LEU A 143 -1.00 2.31 -7.40
N HIS A 144 -2.31 2.42 -7.21
CA HIS A 144 -3.29 2.24 -8.27
C HIS A 144 -3.18 3.32 -9.36
N ALA A 145 -2.98 4.57 -8.97
CA ALA A 145 -2.79 5.68 -9.89
C ALA A 145 -1.46 5.56 -10.66
N TYR A 146 -0.37 5.21 -9.96
CA TYR A 146 0.91 4.97 -10.62
C TYR A 146 0.89 3.79 -11.60
N ALA A 147 0.18 2.71 -11.26
CA ALA A 147 0.03 1.58 -12.16
C ALA A 147 -0.77 1.96 -13.43
N ALA A 148 -1.75 2.84 -13.31
CA ALA A 148 -2.50 3.34 -14.46
C ALA A 148 -1.64 4.18 -15.43
N GLU A 149 -0.57 4.84 -14.95
CA GLU A 149 0.38 5.56 -15.79
C GLU A 149 1.18 4.65 -16.73
N HIS A 150 1.24 3.34 -16.47
CA HIS A 150 1.90 2.39 -17.36
C HIS A 150 1.19 2.18 -18.70
N GLY A 151 0.01 2.76 -18.86
CA GLY A 151 -0.75 2.71 -20.12
C GLY A 151 -1.66 1.51 -20.24
N THR A 152 -1.84 1.03 -21.48
CA THR A 152 -2.78 -0.03 -21.80
C THR A 152 -2.35 -1.35 -21.17
N ALA A 153 -3.29 -2.05 -20.54
CA ALA A 153 -3.02 -3.28 -19.87
C ALA A 153 -2.55 -4.40 -20.81
N TYR A 154 -1.56 -5.14 -20.36
CA TYR A 154 -1.07 -6.33 -21.05
C TYR A 154 -2.08 -7.47 -20.99
N THR A 155 -2.37 -8.05 -22.13
CA THR A 155 -3.09 -9.31 -22.28
C THR A 155 -2.30 -10.22 -23.20
N THR A 156 -2.48 -11.53 -23.11
CA THR A 156 -1.74 -12.49 -23.96
C THR A 156 -1.99 -12.33 -25.46
N SER A 157 -3.09 -11.67 -25.82
CA SER A 157 -3.49 -11.43 -27.23
C SER A 157 -3.10 -10.06 -27.76
N ALA A 158 -2.62 -9.15 -26.92
CA ALA A 158 -2.30 -7.79 -27.31
C ALA A 158 -0.79 -7.57 -27.46
N THR A 159 -0.40 -6.96 -28.56
CA THR A 159 0.98 -6.62 -28.88
C THR A 159 1.27 -5.18 -28.45
N GLY A 160 2.40 -4.92 -27.82
CA GLY A 160 2.84 -3.56 -27.49
C GLY A 160 2.25 -2.96 -26.22
N ASN A 161 1.57 -3.72 -25.39
CA ASN A 161 1.06 -3.27 -24.12
C ASN A 161 2.12 -3.38 -23.03
N ASP A 162 2.02 -2.52 -22.02
CA ASP A 162 2.97 -2.49 -20.92
C ASP A 162 2.74 -3.65 -19.95
N ALA A 163 3.73 -4.54 -19.86
CA ALA A 163 3.69 -5.71 -18.96
C ALA A 163 3.75 -5.36 -17.45
N LYS A 164 3.90 -4.09 -17.09
CA LYS A 164 3.78 -3.61 -15.71
C LYS A 164 2.34 -3.37 -15.28
N ASN A 165 1.39 -3.40 -16.21
CA ASN A 165 -0.04 -3.34 -15.93
C ASN A 165 -0.72 -4.49 -16.67
N ILE A 166 -1.09 -5.56 -15.94
CA ILE A 166 -1.55 -6.82 -16.52
C ILE A 166 -3.05 -6.98 -16.26
N ASP A 167 -3.80 -7.33 -17.30
CA ASP A 167 -5.22 -7.67 -17.16
C ASP A 167 -5.40 -9.19 -17.14
N ASN A 168 -5.88 -9.70 -16.02
CA ASN A 168 -6.12 -11.14 -15.82
C ASN A 168 -7.47 -11.62 -16.42
N GLY A 169 -8.28 -10.72 -16.97
CA GLY A 169 -9.48 -11.09 -17.73
C GLY A 169 -10.64 -11.64 -16.90
N ASN A 170 -10.81 -11.22 -15.65
CA ASN A 170 -11.86 -11.69 -14.73
C ASN A 170 -11.85 -13.21 -14.51
N ALA A 171 -10.67 -13.77 -14.33
CA ALA A 171 -10.46 -15.18 -14.03
C ALA A 171 -9.64 -15.35 -12.75
N GLY A 172 -9.50 -16.56 -12.26
CA GLY A 172 -8.54 -16.88 -11.21
C GLY A 172 -7.12 -16.47 -11.60
N LEU A 173 -6.31 -16.04 -10.65
CA LEU A 173 -4.95 -15.58 -10.90
C LEU A 173 -4.17 -16.59 -11.75
N SER A 174 -3.54 -16.11 -12.83
CA SER A 174 -2.67 -16.92 -13.67
C SER A 174 -1.22 -16.89 -13.18
N LEU A 175 -0.61 -18.07 -13.02
CA LEU A 175 0.82 -18.15 -12.69
C LEU A 175 1.71 -17.61 -13.82
N HIS A 176 1.26 -17.70 -15.06
CA HIS A 176 1.94 -17.09 -16.19
C HIS A 176 2.04 -15.57 -16.04
N TYR A 177 0.98 -14.91 -15.60
CA TYR A 177 0.99 -13.45 -15.37
C TYR A 177 1.88 -13.01 -14.21
N LEU A 178 2.03 -13.86 -13.18
CA LEU A 178 3.03 -13.61 -12.14
C LEU A 178 4.46 -13.57 -12.72
N ARG A 179 4.76 -14.50 -13.63
CA ARG A 179 6.06 -14.52 -14.31
C ARG A 179 6.23 -13.29 -15.22
N VAL A 180 5.20 -12.91 -15.98
CA VAL A 180 5.22 -11.69 -16.81
C VAL A 180 5.46 -10.44 -15.96
N MET A 181 4.82 -10.36 -14.79
CA MET A 181 5.05 -9.27 -13.85
C MET A 181 6.49 -9.22 -13.35
N GLU A 182 7.06 -10.37 -13.01
CA GLU A 182 8.44 -10.48 -12.57
C GLU A 182 9.43 -10.05 -13.67
N ASP A 183 9.21 -10.53 -14.88
CA ASP A 183 10.04 -10.19 -16.04
C ASP A 183 9.97 -8.68 -16.40
N ALA A 184 8.83 -8.05 -16.16
CA ALA A 184 8.63 -6.62 -16.44
C ALA A 184 9.29 -5.69 -15.41
N MET A 185 9.50 -6.16 -14.20
CA MET A 185 10.12 -5.39 -13.12
C MET A 185 11.64 -5.57 -13.11
N LEU A 186 12.33 -4.83 -13.96
CA LEU A 186 13.79 -4.98 -14.17
C LEU A 186 14.63 -4.65 -12.93
N HIS A 187 14.13 -3.85 -12.01
CA HIS A 187 14.76 -3.60 -10.71
C HIS A 187 14.52 -4.70 -9.67
N GLY A 188 13.72 -5.71 -10.00
CA GLY A 188 13.35 -6.80 -9.13
C GLY A 188 12.11 -6.48 -8.28
N ILE A 189 11.60 -7.52 -7.64
CA ILE A 189 10.43 -7.45 -6.76
C ILE A 189 10.88 -7.87 -5.37
N ASP A 190 10.57 -7.07 -4.36
CA ASP A 190 10.84 -7.44 -2.97
C ASP A 190 9.65 -8.13 -2.33
N GLU A 191 8.44 -7.65 -2.62
CA GLU A 191 7.19 -8.17 -2.07
C GLU A 191 6.08 -8.15 -3.11
N ILE A 192 5.16 -9.12 -3.03
CA ILE A 192 3.90 -9.12 -3.76
C ILE A 192 2.79 -8.90 -2.75
N TRP A 193 2.09 -7.78 -2.88
CA TRP A 193 0.95 -7.47 -2.03
C TRP A 193 -0.32 -8.01 -2.65
N ALA A 194 -1.01 -8.86 -1.89
CA ALA A 194 -2.20 -9.52 -2.35
C ALA A 194 -3.31 -9.52 -1.28
N PRO A 195 -4.58 -9.51 -1.69
CA PRO A 195 -5.70 -9.71 -0.78
C PRO A 195 -5.75 -11.16 -0.28
N TYR A 196 -6.48 -11.38 0.81
CA TYR A 196 -6.57 -12.70 1.43
C TYR A 196 -7.19 -13.76 0.51
N GLU A 197 -8.13 -13.36 -0.30
CA GLU A 197 -8.85 -14.23 -1.24
C GLU A 197 -7.87 -14.90 -2.22
N ILE A 198 -6.98 -14.12 -2.79
CA ILE A 198 -5.96 -14.62 -3.72
C ILE A 198 -4.93 -15.50 -3.00
N ILE A 199 -4.47 -15.10 -1.83
CA ILE A 199 -3.50 -15.89 -1.04
C ILE A 199 -4.11 -17.24 -0.65
N ARG A 200 -5.38 -17.30 -0.32
CA ARG A 200 -6.09 -18.54 0.00
C ARG A 200 -6.10 -19.50 -1.18
N TRP A 201 -6.34 -19.02 -2.38
CA TRP A 201 -6.28 -19.82 -3.60
C TRP A 201 -4.86 -20.24 -3.96
N MET A 202 -3.88 -19.41 -3.73
CA MET A 202 -2.46 -19.77 -3.88
C MET A 202 -2.05 -20.88 -2.92
N ASP A 203 -2.49 -20.81 -1.67
CA ASP A 203 -2.23 -21.85 -0.67
C ASP A 203 -2.92 -23.19 -1.04
N ALA A 204 -4.16 -23.13 -1.53
CA ALA A 204 -4.88 -24.29 -2.05
C ALA A 204 -4.16 -24.92 -3.24
N ALA A 205 -3.71 -24.12 -4.21
CA ALA A 205 -2.95 -24.60 -5.36
C ALA A 205 -1.61 -25.24 -4.96
N TYR A 206 -0.96 -24.71 -3.95
CA TYR A 206 0.25 -25.34 -3.39
C TYR A 206 -0.05 -26.72 -2.80
N GLN A 207 -1.13 -26.86 -2.05
CA GLN A 207 -1.52 -28.13 -1.45
C GLN A 207 -1.91 -29.18 -2.50
N GLU A 208 -2.63 -28.77 -3.53
CA GLU A 208 -3.11 -29.68 -4.58
C GLU A 208 -2.00 -30.12 -5.54
N LYS A 209 -1.15 -29.19 -5.98
CA LYS A 209 -0.14 -29.42 -7.02
C LYS A 209 1.26 -29.62 -6.47
N GLY A 210 1.63 -28.95 -5.40
CA GLY A 210 2.95 -29.03 -4.78
C GLY A 210 3.19 -30.38 -4.08
N PHE A 211 2.16 -30.97 -3.52
CA PHE A 211 2.26 -32.28 -2.87
C PHE A 211 2.49 -33.42 -3.87
N LEU A 212 1.90 -33.34 -5.04
CA LEU A 212 2.13 -34.28 -6.12
C LEU A 212 3.53 -34.19 -6.74
N GLY A 213 4.13 -32.99 -6.74
CA GLY A 213 5.50 -32.79 -7.21
C GLY A 213 6.56 -33.33 -6.26
N LEU A 214 6.28 -33.34 -4.96
CA LEU A 214 7.23 -33.82 -3.93
C LEU A 214 7.38 -35.32 -3.93
N ALA A 215 6.37 -36.07 -4.37
CA ALA A 215 6.38 -37.53 -4.42
C ALA A 215 7.26 -38.10 -5.55
N THR A 216 7.65 -37.29 -6.52
CA THR A 216 8.41 -37.73 -7.71
C THR A 216 9.79 -37.08 -7.81
N ALA A 217 10.11 -36.09 -7.00
CA ALA A 217 11.36 -35.35 -7.10
C ALA A 217 12.42 -35.89 -6.13
N THR A 218 13.26 -36.80 -6.64
CA THR A 218 14.43 -37.32 -5.91
C THR A 218 15.57 -36.27 -5.80
N ALA A 219 15.48 -35.12 -6.39
CA ALA A 219 16.51 -34.07 -6.34
C ALA A 219 15.93 -32.69 -6.62
N GLY A 220 15.92 -31.87 -5.60
CA GLY A 220 15.75 -30.42 -5.75
C GLY A 220 14.30 -30.00 -5.94
N ASN A 221 13.80 -29.29 -4.96
CA ASN A 221 12.50 -28.65 -5.03
C ASN A 221 12.50 -27.57 -6.12
N LEU A 222 11.97 -27.90 -7.27
CA LEU A 222 11.87 -27.02 -8.44
C LEU A 222 10.54 -26.26 -8.50
N GLY A 223 9.79 -26.23 -7.39
CA GLY A 223 8.55 -25.47 -7.32
C GLY A 223 8.82 -23.98 -7.13
N PHE A 224 8.32 -23.16 -8.04
CA PHE A 224 8.33 -21.70 -7.88
C PHE A 224 7.50 -21.22 -6.69
N LEU A 225 6.54 -22.02 -6.25
CA LEU A 225 5.70 -21.77 -5.11
C LEU A 225 6.22 -22.56 -3.92
N THR A 226 6.72 -21.87 -2.90
CA THR A 226 7.29 -22.46 -1.70
C THR A 226 6.61 -21.92 -0.44
N LEU A 227 6.62 -22.73 0.62
CA LEU A 227 6.17 -22.34 1.93
C LEU A 227 7.39 -22.15 2.85
N GLY A 228 7.41 -21.01 3.52
CA GLY A 228 8.35 -20.73 4.59
C GLY A 228 7.64 -20.45 5.89
N PHE A 229 8.42 -20.22 6.92
CA PHE A 229 7.92 -19.78 8.21
C PHE A 229 8.59 -18.45 8.55
N ASN A 230 7.82 -17.50 9.06
CA ASN A 230 8.39 -16.29 9.62
C ASN A 230 8.99 -16.57 11.01
N ASP A 231 9.66 -15.58 11.59
CA ASP A 231 10.29 -15.68 12.91
C ASP A 231 9.30 -16.05 14.04
N LEU A 232 8.00 -15.85 13.80
CA LEU A 232 6.93 -16.25 14.71
C LEU A 232 6.37 -17.65 14.44
N GLY A 233 6.96 -18.41 13.52
CA GLY A 233 6.51 -19.75 13.14
C GLY A 233 5.22 -19.80 12.31
N LYS A 234 4.76 -18.66 11.77
CA LYS A 234 3.60 -18.64 10.88
C LYS A 234 4.01 -18.91 9.44
N ARG A 235 3.20 -19.67 8.72
CA ARG A 235 3.39 -19.96 7.31
C ARG A 235 3.34 -18.69 6.46
N VAL A 236 4.32 -18.54 5.59
CA VAL A 236 4.38 -17.49 4.57
C VAL A 236 4.55 -18.16 3.21
N LEU A 237 3.79 -17.70 2.24
CA LEU A 237 3.85 -18.17 0.88
C LEU A 237 4.88 -17.37 0.10
N PHE A 238 5.71 -18.05 -0.68
CA PHE A 238 6.71 -17.45 -1.55
C PHE A 238 6.49 -17.87 -2.99
N TRP A 239 6.63 -16.93 -3.90
CA TRP A 239 6.69 -17.18 -5.33
C TRP A 239 8.10 -16.83 -5.82
N ASP A 240 8.82 -17.81 -6.33
CA ASP A 240 10.22 -17.65 -6.80
C ASP A 240 11.13 -16.90 -5.80
N GLY A 241 10.97 -17.20 -4.52
CA GLY A 241 11.69 -16.51 -3.44
C GLY A 241 11.11 -15.16 -3.01
N ILE A 242 10.07 -14.67 -3.66
CA ILE A 242 9.40 -13.40 -3.34
C ILE A 242 8.23 -13.67 -2.39
N ALA A 243 8.19 -12.96 -1.27
CA ALA A 243 7.15 -13.15 -0.27
C ALA A 243 5.81 -12.56 -0.73
N PHE A 244 4.73 -13.34 -0.56
CA PHE A 244 3.37 -12.82 -0.64
C PHE A 244 2.98 -12.19 0.69
N VAL A 245 2.65 -10.91 0.65
CA VAL A 245 2.19 -10.16 1.81
C VAL A 245 0.69 -9.95 1.71
N ARG A 246 -0.02 -10.52 2.69
CA ARG A 246 -1.44 -10.22 2.85
C ARG A 246 -1.60 -8.77 3.29
N THR A 247 -2.40 -8.01 2.58
CA THR A 247 -2.85 -6.70 3.05
C THR A 247 -4.37 -6.60 2.99
N ASP A 248 -4.98 -6.25 4.12
CA ASP A 248 -6.42 -6.07 4.22
C ASP A 248 -6.89 -4.71 3.67
N TYR A 249 -5.94 -3.91 3.17
CA TYR A 249 -6.18 -2.62 2.53
C TYR A 249 -6.47 -2.74 1.02
N LEU A 250 -6.19 -3.89 0.43
CA LEU A 250 -6.66 -4.22 -0.91
C LEU A 250 -8.12 -4.65 -0.80
N VAL A 251 -8.99 -3.87 -1.40
CA VAL A 251 -10.45 -4.07 -1.35
C VAL A 251 -10.96 -4.61 -2.68
N PRO A 252 -12.14 -5.24 -2.72
CA PRO A 252 -12.76 -5.64 -3.97
C PRO A 252 -12.94 -4.44 -4.89
N GLU A 253 -12.63 -4.63 -6.16
CA GLU A 253 -12.74 -3.63 -7.22
C GLU A 253 -13.86 -4.02 -8.17
N GLU A 254 -14.45 -3.05 -8.86
CA GLU A 254 -15.39 -3.32 -9.92
C GLU A 254 -14.62 -3.75 -11.18
N SER A 255 -15.10 -4.80 -11.85
CA SER A 255 -14.51 -5.29 -13.08
C SER A 255 -14.43 -4.20 -14.16
N GLY A 256 -13.29 -4.06 -14.79
CA GLY A 256 -13.06 -3.06 -15.84
C GLY A 256 -12.68 -1.67 -15.35
N THR A 257 -12.66 -1.39 -14.05
CA THR A 257 -12.24 -0.09 -13.49
C THR A 257 -10.73 0.01 -13.26
N GLY A 258 -9.97 -0.84 -13.89
CA GLY A 258 -8.55 -1.01 -13.69
C GLY A 258 -7.64 0.14 -14.10
N THR A 259 -8.14 1.16 -14.76
CA THR A 259 -7.34 2.23 -15.40
C THR A 259 -7.32 3.53 -14.60
N GLY A 260 -7.02 3.49 -13.32
CA GLY A 260 -6.86 4.71 -12.53
C GLY A 260 -8.16 5.46 -12.24
N ALA A 261 -9.27 4.77 -12.25
CA ALA A 261 -10.55 5.36 -11.87
C ALA A 261 -10.50 5.94 -10.44
N SER A 262 -11.47 6.75 -10.12
CA SER A 262 -11.59 7.38 -8.81
C SER A 262 -11.52 6.37 -7.67
N SER A 263 -11.03 6.79 -6.52
CA SER A 263 -10.91 5.93 -5.34
C SER A 263 -12.24 5.32 -4.88
N ASP A 264 -13.35 5.94 -5.22
CA ASP A 264 -14.67 5.45 -4.84
C ASP A 264 -15.13 4.27 -5.70
N ALA A 265 -14.84 4.31 -7.00
CA ALA A 265 -15.19 3.22 -7.91
C ALA A 265 -14.50 1.90 -7.54
N ARG A 266 -13.34 1.94 -6.92
CA ARG A 266 -12.57 0.76 -6.49
C ARG A 266 -13.14 0.05 -5.28
N ALA A 267 -13.77 0.78 -4.39
CA ALA A 267 -14.39 0.23 -3.19
C ALA A 267 -15.81 -0.26 -3.42
N LEU A 268 -16.42 0.16 -4.53
CA LEU A 268 -17.80 -0.16 -4.86
C LEU A 268 -17.80 -1.25 -5.95
N TYR A 269 -18.33 -2.37 -5.60
CA TYR A 269 -18.60 -3.44 -6.55
C TYR A 269 -20.10 -3.74 -6.57
N SER A 270 -20.62 -4.03 -7.72
CA SER A 270 -22.02 -4.45 -7.85
C SER A 270 -22.15 -5.99 -7.83
N SER A 271 -21.75 -6.62 -8.91
CA SER A 271 -21.84 -8.08 -9.10
C SER A 271 -20.49 -8.74 -9.27
N ASP A 272 -19.56 -8.07 -9.95
CA ASP A 272 -18.29 -8.64 -10.35
C ASP A 272 -17.17 -8.07 -9.46
N LYS A 273 -16.90 -8.80 -8.39
CA LYS A 273 -15.78 -8.51 -7.48
C LYS A 273 -14.48 -9.00 -8.08
N THR A 274 -13.60 -8.08 -8.38
CA THR A 274 -12.25 -8.41 -8.79
C THR A 274 -11.23 -7.84 -7.84
N PHE A 275 -10.03 -8.40 -7.86
CA PHE A 275 -8.95 -8.00 -6.99
C PHE A 275 -7.72 -7.61 -7.80
N SER A 276 -6.90 -6.75 -7.23
CA SER A 276 -5.59 -6.41 -7.77
C SER A 276 -4.47 -6.94 -6.88
N LEU A 277 -3.37 -7.33 -7.52
CA LEU A 277 -2.10 -7.63 -6.88
C LEU A 277 -1.08 -6.58 -7.30
N PHE A 278 -0.17 -6.25 -6.40
CA PHE A 278 0.92 -5.33 -6.68
C PHE A 278 2.26 -6.00 -6.40
N GLY A 279 3.15 -6.01 -7.40
CA GLY A 279 4.57 -6.29 -7.21
C GLY A 279 5.30 -4.99 -6.89
N ILE A 280 6.07 -4.97 -5.81
CA ILE A 280 6.67 -3.76 -5.28
C ILE A 280 8.15 -3.97 -5.02
N LYS A 281 8.95 -3.00 -5.47
CA LYS A 281 10.32 -2.79 -5.07
C LYS A 281 10.37 -1.72 -3.99
N ARG A 282 10.84 -2.07 -2.81
CA ARG A 282 10.97 -1.12 -1.70
C ARG A 282 12.18 -0.22 -1.89
N GLY A 283 12.04 1.05 -1.54
CA GLY A 283 13.17 1.97 -1.47
C GLY A 283 13.96 1.80 -0.17
N GLY A 284 15.17 2.34 -0.14
CA GLY A 284 16.04 2.36 1.05
C GLY A 284 15.76 3.50 2.02
N GLY A 285 14.78 4.37 1.72
CA GLY A 285 14.44 5.51 2.58
C GLY A 285 15.25 6.78 2.31
N SER A 286 16.00 6.84 1.22
CA SER A 286 16.64 8.06 0.74
C SER A 286 15.91 8.64 -0.47
N LEU A 287 15.92 9.97 -0.60
CA LEU A 287 15.39 10.71 -1.74
C LEU A 287 16.53 11.22 -2.63
N ASP A 288 17.56 10.43 -2.80
CA ASP A 288 18.63 10.70 -3.74
C ASP A 288 18.37 9.93 -5.05
N GLY A 289 19.03 10.31 -6.11
CA GLY A 289 18.86 9.67 -7.43
C GLY A 289 19.40 8.25 -7.52
N THR A 290 19.86 7.64 -6.43
CA THR A 290 20.49 6.30 -6.41
C THR A 290 19.49 5.19 -6.07
N ASP A 291 18.37 5.52 -5.43
CA ASP A 291 17.37 4.56 -4.99
C ASP A 291 16.11 4.62 -5.86
N PRO A 292 15.89 3.61 -6.75
CA PRO A 292 14.74 3.61 -7.64
C PRO A 292 13.43 3.14 -6.98
N GLY A 293 13.49 2.63 -5.76
CA GLY A 293 12.37 1.96 -5.09
C GLY A 293 11.30 2.91 -4.57
N LEU A 294 10.16 2.34 -4.22
CA LEU A 294 9.00 3.06 -3.69
C LEU A 294 9.29 3.67 -2.32
N VAL A 295 9.03 4.95 -2.16
CA VAL A 295 9.27 5.71 -0.93
C VAL A 295 8.07 6.59 -0.59
N PHE A 296 7.70 6.63 0.68
CA PHE A 296 6.76 7.61 1.20
C PHE A 296 7.54 8.82 1.73
N ALA A 297 7.44 9.95 1.05
CA ALA A 297 8.08 11.20 1.46
C ALA A 297 7.17 12.00 2.37
N TYR A 298 7.71 12.54 3.43
CA TYR A 298 7.00 13.45 4.31
C TYR A 298 7.82 14.73 4.55
N ALA A 299 7.13 15.82 4.83
CA ALA A 299 7.75 17.08 5.16
C ALA A 299 7.68 17.36 6.65
N ASN A 300 8.78 17.84 7.21
CA ASN A 300 8.79 18.47 8.51
C ASN A 300 8.93 19.98 8.34
N LEU A 301 7.86 20.71 8.62
CA LEU A 301 7.82 22.17 8.47
C LEU A 301 8.44 22.93 9.64
N GLU A 302 8.81 22.24 10.71
CA GLU A 302 9.43 22.84 11.89
C GLU A 302 10.93 22.50 11.97
N GLY A 303 11.72 23.26 11.26
CA GLY A 303 13.14 23.46 11.50
C GLY A 303 14.03 22.26 11.88
N GLY A 304 14.47 21.47 10.93
CA GLY A 304 15.85 20.92 10.96
C GLY A 304 16.15 19.74 11.88
N GLY A 305 15.19 19.06 12.44
CA GLY A 305 15.39 17.78 13.13
C GLY A 305 14.90 16.60 12.29
N ALA A 306 15.31 15.36 12.63
CA ALA A 306 14.65 14.16 12.13
C ALA A 306 13.17 14.25 12.51
N GLY A 307 12.33 14.62 11.55
CA GLY A 307 10.95 14.93 11.81
C GLY A 307 10.14 13.66 12.03
N ASP A 308 9.16 13.76 12.88
CA ASP A 308 8.17 12.72 13.06
C ASP A 308 7.22 12.70 11.87
N LEU A 309 6.81 11.51 11.47
CA LEU A 309 5.81 11.29 10.41
C LEU A 309 4.49 12.01 10.71
N TYR A 310 4.15 12.17 11.97
CA TYR A 310 2.96 12.86 12.45
C TYR A 310 3.32 14.02 13.34
N LYS A 311 2.70 15.18 13.10
CA LYS A 311 2.76 16.33 13.97
C LYS A 311 1.55 16.34 14.90
N LEU A 312 1.80 16.34 16.21
CA LEU A 312 0.78 16.51 17.23
C LEU A 312 0.68 17.99 17.64
N VAL A 313 -0.50 18.56 17.47
CA VAL A 313 -0.83 19.90 17.97
C VAL A 313 -1.90 19.76 19.03
N ARG A 314 -1.65 20.35 20.21
CA ARG A 314 -2.60 20.40 21.32
C ARG A 314 -3.14 21.81 21.47
N PHE A 315 -4.44 21.91 21.61
CA PHE A 315 -5.15 23.16 21.91
C PHE A 315 -5.68 23.06 23.35
N PRO A 316 -5.10 23.81 24.30
CA PRO A 316 -5.54 23.73 25.69
C PRO A 316 -6.96 24.22 25.88
N GLU A 317 -7.38 25.21 25.11
CA GLU A 317 -8.70 25.81 25.13
C GLU A 317 -9.15 26.19 23.72
N LEU A 318 -10.41 25.97 23.42
CA LEU A 318 -11.07 26.41 22.20
C LEU A 318 -11.90 27.64 22.50
N GLU A 319 -11.84 28.67 21.63
CA GLU A 319 -12.49 29.98 21.86
C GLU A 319 -13.99 29.88 22.16
N ASP A 320 -14.71 28.97 21.50
CA ASP A 320 -16.16 28.89 21.57
C ASP A 320 -16.69 27.74 22.45
N TYR A 321 -15.80 26.95 23.08
CA TYR A 321 -16.19 25.75 23.79
C TYR A 321 -15.35 25.50 25.03
N ASP A 322 -15.98 25.07 26.14
CA ASP A 322 -15.26 24.56 27.31
C ASP A 322 -14.65 23.17 27.02
N ALA A 323 -13.74 23.16 26.06
CA ALA A 323 -13.09 21.95 25.58
C ALA A 323 -11.64 22.26 25.12
N GLY A 324 -10.78 21.28 25.27
CA GLY A 324 -9.50 21.23 24.59
C GLY A 324 -9.62 20.55 23.23
N GLY A 325 -8.54 20.49 22.51
CA GLY A 325 -8.46 19.80 21.23
C GLY A 325 -7.11 19.17 20.98
N ILE A 326 -7.11 18.09 20.20
CA ILE A 326 -5.93 17.49 19.64
C ILE A 326 -6.04 17.43 18.12
N ARG A 327 -4.93 17.67 17.44
CA ARG A 327 -4.82 17.56 16.00
C ARG A 327 -3.56 16.77 15.66
N LEU A 328 -3.71 15.73 14.87
CA LEU A 328 -2.61 14.99 14.25
C LEU A 328 -2.58 15.32 12.77
N ILE A 329 -1.42 15.70 12.27
CA ILE A 329 -1.23 16.11 10.88
C ILE A 329 -0.07 15.35 10.28
N ASN A 330 -0.23 14.92 9.02
CA ASN A 330 0.83 14.41 8.16
C ASN A 330 0.88 15.24 6.88
N TYR A 331 2.07 15.60 6.44
CA TYR A 331 2.34 16.22 5.15
C TYR A 331 3.17 15.24 4.34
N GLY A 332 2.55 14.54 3.43
CA GLY A 332 3.27 13.50 2.71
C GLY A 332 2.70 13.18 1.35
N ALA A 333 3.49 12.44 0.60
CA ALA A 333 3.12 11.87 -0.67
C ALA A 333 3.91 10.59 -0.95
N LEU A 334 3.32 9.68 -1.72
CA LEU A 334 4.01 8.50 -2.22
C LEU A 334 4.80 8.89 -3.47
N ILE A 335 6.04 8.44 -3.53
CA ILE A 335 6.94 8.69 -4.67
C ILE A 335 7.37 7.37 -5.25
N LEU A 336 7.24 7.25 -6.56
CA LEU A 336 7.75 6.15 -7.37
C LEU A 336 8.82 6.69 -8.31
N PRO A 337 10.10 6.67 -7.93
CA PRO A 337 11.17 7.21 -8.77
C PRO A 337 11.28 6.51 -10.12
N SER A 338 11.31 5.17 -10.13
CA SER A 338 11.34 4.40 -11.36
C SER A 338 10.01 3.68 -11.60
N SER A 339 9.49 3.75 -12.81
CA SER A 339 8.29 3.03 -13.22
C SER A 339 8.47 1.50 -13.20
N MET A 340 9.71 1.01 -13.20
CA MET A 340 10.03 -0.42 -13.17
C MET A 340 10.03 -1.01 -11.76
N CYS A 341 9.69 -0.22 -10.75
CA CYS A 341 9.62 -0.66 -9.36
C CYS A 341 8.20 -0.96 -8.89
N LEU A 342 7.23 -0.87 -9.76
CA LEU A 342 5.82 -1.17 -9.49
C LEU A 342 5.20 -1.87 -10.68
N ALA A 343 4.52 -2.97 -10.42
CA ALA A 343 3.66 -3.62 -11.40
C ALA A 343 2.33 -4.05 -10.75
N ARG A 344 1.30 -4.18 -11.55
CA ARG A 344 -0.04 -4.53 -11.12
C ARG A 344 -0.60 -5.64 -11.99
N ILE A 345 -1.27 -6.61 -11.35
CA ILE A 345 -2.19 -7.54 -12.01
C ILE A 345 -3.59 -7.18 -11.54
N MET A 346 -4.46 -6.81 -12.47
CA MET A 346 -5.84 -6.43 -12.19
C MET A 346 -6.82 -7.50 -12.66
N ASN A 347 -8.09 -7.34 -12.30
CA ASN A 347 -9.18 -8.21 -12.70
C ASN A 347 -8.97 -9.70 -12.34
N CYS A 348 -8.42 -9.95 -11.14
CA CYS A 348 -8.31 -11.29 -10.57
C CYS A 348 -9.60 -11.63 -9.83
N ASP A 349 -10.22 -12.74 -10.17
CA ASP A 349 -11.42 -13.24 -9.50
C ASP A 349 -11.07 -14.08 -8.26
N ASP A 350 -12.02 -14.20 -7.33
CA ASP A 350 -11.95 -15.15 -6.21
C ASP A 350 -12.25 -16.56 -6.72
N ALA A 351 -11.34 -17.10 -7.52
CA ALA A 351 -11.46 -18.38 -8.19
C ALA A 351 -10.12 -19.13 -8.17
N ALA A 352 -10.19 -20.42 -8.53
CA ALA A 352 -9.01 -21.28 -8.56
C ALA A 352 -7.93 -20.74 -9.52
N ILE A 353 -6.68 -20.89 -9.12
CA ILE A 353 -5.52 -20.46 -9.89
C ILE A 353 -5.38 -21.25 -11.19
N THR A 354 -5.14 -20.53 -12.27
CA THR A 354 -4.84 -21.11 -13.58
C THR A 354 -3.32 -21.23 -13.77
N VAL A 355 -2.92 -22.34 -14.36
CA VAL A 355 -1.50 -22.68 -14.63
C VAL A 355 -1.22 -22.49 -16.11
#